data_6e098757bcf2065c09111ff06fc90495
#
_entry.id   6e098757bcf2065c09111ff06fc90495
#
_cell.length_a   1.000
_cell.length_b   1.000
_cell.length_c   1.000
_cell.angle_alpha   90.00
_cell.angle_beta   90.00
_cell.angle_gamma   90.00
#
_symmetry.space_group_name_H-M   'P 1'
#
loop_
_entity.id
_entity.type
_entity.pdbx_description
1 polymer ?
#
loop_
_entity_poly.entity_id
_entity_poly.type
_entity_poly.pdbx_seq_one_letter_code
_entity_poly.pdbx_strand_id
1 'polypeptide(L)'
;MEFIGSIFDNRSVEIVDNDGIVREEIKEAFDNLHPESFSIEYIDDDFALSVCSINIEMDDFKNVINHLPVKSANALSSWSNDIIKFLCNDFKNLTHNLSFEFSKHLHTLVNFFIKGEGGNADLWINSLLIFIQKENLSGLRPLAIDEPLIRLTSKCINQACSEKVGIRLGPTQFGVGIKWGCEFVCHTNSMWVEEIFKNPNSNKIIIRLDKKNAFNSIPRAAIRRGILKHCPELLWYFDWSYGSCTRLVLINGFVIGFSQNGVRQGDPLGPLFYCLGLDTVISEA
;
A
#
# COMPACT_ATOMS: atom_id res chain seq x y z
N MET A 1 -1.45 25.86 0.65
CA MET A 1 -1.31 25.50 2.08
C MET A 1 -2.65 25.22 2.77
N GLU A 2 -3.71 25.96 2.48
CA GLU A 2 -5.04 25.74 3.09
C GLU A 2 -5.71 24.39 2.75
N PHE A 3 -5.33 23.76 1.64
CA PHE A 3 -5.99 22.52 1.17
C PHE A 3 -5.62 21.26 1.98
N ILE A 4 -4.45 21.23 2.61
CA ILE A 4 -4.03 20.10 3.46
C ILE A 4 -4.75 20.16 4.81
N GLY A 5 -5.01 21.35 5.34
CA GLY A 5 -5.71 21.54 6.61
C GLY A 5 -7.18 21.09 6.62
N SER A 6 -7.85 21.03 5.46
CA SER A 6 -9.26 20.64 5.38
C SER A 6 -9.49 19.12 5.30
N ILE A 7 -8.46 18.34 5.01
CA ILE A 7 -8.56 16.87 4.91
C ILE A 7 -8.29 16.20 6.26
N PHE A 8 -7.51 16.84 7.11
CA PHE A 8 -7.10 16.31 8.42
C PHE A 8 -7.75 17.15 9.52
N ASP A 9 -9.00 16.81 9.79
CA ASP A 9 -9.74 17.23 10.96
C ASP A 9 -8.85 17.18 12.21
N ASN A 10 -8.50 18.30 12.82
CA ASN A 10 -7.84 18.54 14.11
C ASN A 10 -6.85 17.49 14.67
N ARG A 11 -6.42 16.50 13.87
CA ARG A 11 -5.54 15.39 14.24
C ARG A 11 -4.12 15.51 13.68
N SER A 12 -3.85 16.56 12.89
CA SER A 12 -2.49 16.81 12.40
C SER A 12 -1.61 17.34 13.53
N VAL A 13 -0.45 16.71 13.71
CA VAL A 13 0.53 17.09 14.73
C VAL A 13 1.56 18.02 14.10
N GLU A 14 1.93 19.09 14.81
CA GLU A 14 3.04 19.90 14.39
C GLU A 14 4.34 19.09 14.41
N ILE A 15 4.99 19.00 13.26
CA ILE A 15 6.14 18.11 13.02
C ILE A 15 7.45 18.77 13.47
N VAL A 16 7.53 20.08 13.33
CA VAL A 16 8.71 20.89 13.70
C VAL A 16 8.37 21.86 14.80
N ASP A 17 9.37 22.23 15.59
CA ASP A 17 9.26 23.29 16.58
C ASP A 17 9.40 24.68 15.95
N ASN A 18 9.41 25.72 16.78
CA ASN A 18 9.54 27.11 16.34
C ASN A 18 10.87 27.41 15.64
N ASP A 19 11.89 26.61 15.84
CA ASP A 19 13.22 26.72 15.24
C ASP A 19 13.35 25.87 13.97
N GLY A 20 12.28 25.19 13.54
CA GLY A 20 12.26 24.33 12.35
C GLY A 20 12.91 22.95 12.56
N ILE A 21 13.20 22.58 13.81
CA ILE A 21 13.78 21.29 14.19
C ILE A 21 12.66 20.26 14.38
N VAL A 22 12.86 19.04 13.87
CA VAL A 22 11.90 17.93 14.05
C VAL A 22 11.79 17.61 15.53
N ARG A 23 10.58 17.62 16.07
CA ARG A 23 10.32 17.32 17.48
C ARG A 23 10.78 15.92 17.84
N GLU A 24 11.40 15.74 18.98
CA GLU A 24 11.96 14.46 19.44
C GLU A 24 10.89 13.35 19.48
N GLU A 25 9.67 13.65 19.93
CA GLU A 25 8.55 12.70 19.94
C GLU A 25 8.18 12.18 18.53
N ILE A 26 8.37 12.99 17.49
CA ILE A 26 8.16 12.59 16.09
C ILE A 26 9.26 11.65 15.65
N LYS A 27 10.50 11.95 16.03
CA LYS A 27 11.65 11.12 15.70
C LYS A 27 11.59 9.76 16.40
N GLU A 28 11.28 9.74 17.70
CA GLU A 28 11.05 8.49 18.43
C GLU A 28 9.91 7.66 17.83
N ALA A 29 8.80 8.30 17.46
CA ALA A 29 7.69 7.61 16.82
C ALA A 29 8.09 7.03 15.47
N PHE A 30 8.93 7.74 14.70
CA PHE A 30 9.47 7.26 13.44
C PHE A 30 10.37 6.04 13.64
N ASP A 31 11.36 6.13 14.52
CA ASP A 31 12.35 5.07 14.76
C ASP A 31 11.68 3.78 15.30
N ASN A 32 10.67 3.93 16.16
CA ASN A 32 9.88 2.81 16.66
C ASN A 32 9.02 2.11 15.59
N LEU A 33 8.65 2.80 14.52
CA LEU A 33 7.72 2.31 13.50
C LEU A 33 8.41 1.90 12.20
N HIS A 34 9.64 2.34 11.99
CA HIS A 34 10.44 2.04 10.81
C HIS A 34 11.77 1.37 11.23
N PRO A 35 11.72 0.10 11.66
CA PRO A 35 12.93 -0.61 12.05
C PRO A 35 13.91 -0.69 10.88
N GLU A 36 15.22 -0.57 11.18
CA GLU A 36 16.26 -0.81 10.19
C GLU A 36 16.10 -2.20 9.59
N SER A 37 16.29 -2.31 8.28
CA SER A 37 16.00 -3.54 7.58
C SER A 37 17.23 -4.38 7.37
N PHE A 38 16.94 -5.66 7.18
CA PHE A 38 17.85 -6.61 6.56
C PHE A 38 17.72 -6.54 5.04
N SER A 39 18.82 -6.79 4.33
CA SER A 39 18.88 -6.87 2.88
C SER A 39 17.81 -7.81 2.33
N ILE A 40 17.22 -7.45 1.19
CA ILE A 40 16.40 -8.37 0.41
C ILE A 40 17.34 -9.45 -0.13
N GLU A 41 17.17 -10.70 0.30
CA GLU A 41 17.82 -11.82 -0.34
C GLU A 41 17.20 -12.02 -1.73
N TYR A 42 17.94 -11.72 -2.76
CA TYR A 42 17.58 -12.07 -4.13
C TYR A 42 17.74 -13.59 -4.29
N ILE A 43 16.60 -14.29 -4.29
CA ILE A 43 16.55 -15.71 -4.63
C ILE A 43 16.63 -15.80 -6.16
N ASP A 44 17.42 -16.76 -6.63
CA ASP A 44 17.74 -17.15 -7.99
C ASP A 44 16.89 -16.54 -9.11
N ASP A 45 17.51 -15.71 -9.95
CA ASP A 45 16.83 -14.86 -10.93
C ASP A 45 16.29 -15.62 -12.17
N ASP A 46 16.70 -16.87 -12.39
CA ASP A 46 16.33 -17.63 -13.60
C ASP A 46 14.81 -17.85 -13.69
N PHE A 47 14.14 -18.08 -12.57
CA PHE A 47 12.68 -18.20 -12.55
C PHE A 47 12.01 -16.84 -12.76
N ALA A 48 12.56 -15.78 -12.18
CA ALA A 48 12.02 -14.42 -12.31
C ALA A 48 12.00 -13.96 -13.78
N LEU A 49 13.05 -14.27 -14.55
CA LEU A 49 13.16 -13.91 -15.96
C LEU A 49 12.09 -14.56 -16.86
N SER A 50 11.46 -15.65 -16.41
CA SER A 50 10.40 -16.34 -17.14
C SER A 50 8.99 -15.80 -16.85
N VAL A 51 8.84 -14.90 -15.87
CA VAL A 51 7.53 -14.42 -15.42
C VAL A 51 7.05 -13.26 -16.28
N CYS A 52 5.86 -13.42 -16.88
CA CYS A 52 5.18 -12.33 -17.56
C CYS A 52 4.55 -11.38 -16.53
N SER A 53 4.80 -10.09 -16.66
CA SER A 53 4.13 -9.05 -15.87
C SER A 53 2.64 -8.93 -16.26
N ILE A 54 1.85 -8.38 -15.34
CA ILE A 54 0.46 -8.00 -15.64
C ILE A 54 0.47 -6.88 -16.67
N ASN A 55 -0.50 -6.93 -17.58
CA ASN A 55 -0.84 -5.83 -18.45
C ASN A 55 -2.25 -5.33 -18.10
N ILE A 56 -2.38 -4.06 -17.83
CA ILE A 56 -3.68 -3.44 -17.57
C ILE A 56 -4.29 -3.01 -18.89
N GLU A 57 -5.50 -3.46 -19.18
CA GLU A 57 -6.23 -3.03 -20.36
C GLU A 57 -6.76 -1.60 -20.19
N MET A 58 -6.95 -0.90 -21.31
CA MET A 58 -7.38 0.50 -21.31
C MET A 58 -8.73 0.71 -20.60
N ASP A 59 -9.65 -0.24 -20.69
CA ASP A 59 -10.98 -0.13 -20.08
C ASP A 59 -10.90 -0.30 -18.56
N ASP A 60 -10.06 -1.20 -18.07
CA ASP A 60 -9.78 -1.35 -16.63
C ASP A 60 -9.10 -0.11 -16.07
N PHE A 61 -8.12 0.43 -16.80
CA PHE A 61 -7.46 1.67 -16.44
C PHE A 61 -8.46 2.84 -16.32
N LYS A 62 -9.35 3.02 -17.31
CA LYS A 62 -10.40 4.05 -17.28
C LYS A 62 -11.36 3.84 -16.12
N ASN A 63 -11.69 2.59 -15.81
CA ASN A 63 -12.52 2.27 -14.65
C ASN A 63 -11.87 2.74 -13.36
N VAL A 64 -10.57 2.47 -13.17
CA VAL A 64 -9.82 2.97 -12.00
C VAL A 64 -9.83 4.49 -11.95
N ILE A 65 -9.55 5.18 -13.06
CA ILE A 65 -9.57 6.67 -13.13
C ILE A 65 -10.93 7.22 -12.67
N ASN A 66 -12.02 6.65 -13.15
CA ASN A 66 -13.37 7.11 -12.81
C ASN A 66 -13.68 6.97 -11.30
N HIS A 67 -13.13 5.93 -10.66
CA HIS A 67 -13.33 5.63 -9.24
C HIS A 67 -12.24 6.21 -8.32
N LEU A 68 -11.28 7.00 -8.84
CA LEU A 68 -10.33 7.68 -7.97
C LEU A 68 -11.08 8.61 -7.00
N PRO A 69 -10.76 8.59 -5.69
CA PRO A 69 -11.35 9.50 -4.74
C PRO A 69 -10.92 10.95 -5.07
N VAL A 70 -11.89 11.85 -5.03
CA VAL A 70 -11.66 13.29 -5.13
C VAL A 70 -11.15 13.85 -3.80
N LYS A 71 -10.50 15.01 -3.83
CA LYS A 71 -9.95 15.69 -2.63
C LYS A 71 -8.96 14.80 -1.84
N SER A 72 -8.24 13.95 -2.54
CA SER A 72 -7.18 13.15 -1.91
C SER A 72 -5.94 14.00 -1.63
N ALA A 73 -5.19 13.62 -0.59
CA ALA A 73 -3.95 14.30 -0.25
C ALA A 73 -2.96 14.29 -1.43
N ASN A 74 -2.34 15.43 -1.66
CA ASN A 74 -1.23 15.57 -2.58
C ASN A 74 0.03 14.95 -1.97
N ALA A 75 0.91 14.46 -2.82
CA ALA A 75 2.25 14.02 -2.43
C ALA A 75 3.28 15.13 -2.73
N LEU A 76 4.55 14.74 -2.84
CA LEU A 76 5.66 15.67 -3.04
C LEU A 76 5.57 16.46 -4.36
N SER A 77 5.08 15.82 -5.43
CA SER A 77 4.91 16.45 -6.76
C SER A 77 3.78 17.45 -6.86
N SER A 78 2.95 17.58 -5.83
CA SER A 78 1.70 18.36 -5.85
C SER A 78 0.64 17.89 -6.86
N TRP A 79 0.86 16.77 -7.55
CA TRP A 79 -0.19 16.13 -8.33
C TRP A 79 -1.29 15.60 -7.41
N SER A 80 -2.52 15.58 -7.92
CA SER A 80 -3.68 15.04 -7.19
C SER A 80 -4.51 14.13 -8.09
N ASN A 81 -5.35 13.32 -7.47
CA ASN A 81 -6.32 12.53 -8.22
C ASN A 81 -7.27 13.41 -9.03
N ASP A 82 -7.59 14.61 -8.52
CA ASP A 82 -8.47 15.57 -9.20
C ASP A 82 -7.84 16.04 -10.51
N ILE A 83 -6.54 16.35 -10.50
CA ILE A 83 -5.79 16.73 -11.72
C ILE A 83 -5.79 15.57 -12.72
N ILE A 84 -5.50 14.35 -12.26
CA ILE A 84 -5.49 13.17 -13.13
C ILE A 84 -6.88 12.95 -13.76
N LYS A 85 -7.95 13.00 -12.94
CA LYS A 85 -9.33 12.85 -13.45
C LYS A 85 -9.69 13.94 -14.44
N PHE A 86 -9.36 15.20 -14.13
CA PHE A 86 -9.61 16.33 -15.00
C PHE A 86 -8.93 16.13 -16.36
N LEU A 87 -7.64 15.82 -16.38
CA LEU A 87 -6.89 15.61 -17.63
C LEU A 87 -7.39 14.41 -18.43
N CYS A 88 -7.85 13.35 -17.76
CA CYS A 88 -8.36 12.16 -18.44
C CYS A 88 -9.80 12.29 -18.95
N ASN A 89 -10.66 13.03 -18.24
CA ASN A 89 -12.11 13.02 -18.48
C ASN A 89 -12.70 14.36 -18.93
N ASP A 90 -12.29 15.47 -18.30
CA ASP A 90 -13.00 16.75 -18.42
C ASP A 90 -12.41 17.65 -19.51
N PHE A 91 -11.23 17.34 -20.01
CA PHE A 91 -10.63 18.06 -21.15
C PHE A 91 -11.41 17.88 -22.46
N LYS A 92 -12.42 17.02 -22.44
CA LYS A 92 -13.31 16.73 -23.58
C LYS A 92 -13.97 17.97 -24.17
N ASN A 93 -14.20 19.00 -23.35
CA ASN A 93 -14.89 20.22 -23.77
C ASN A 93 -13.98 21.22 -24.52
N LEU A 94 -12.66 21.06 -24.45
CA LEU A 94 -11.70 21.97 -25.10
C LEU A 94 -11.07 21.39 -26.36
N THR A 95 -10.70 20.12 -26.35
CA THR A 95 -10.23 19.39 -27.55
C THR A 95 -10.31 17.87 -27.28
N HIS A 96 -11.23 17.21 -27.91
CA HIS A 96 -11.50 15.76 -27.76
C HIS A 96 -10.24 14.87 -27.91
N ASN A 97 -9.21 15.39 -28.57
CA ASN A 97 -8.00 14.66 -28.89
C ASN A 97 -7.00 14.64 -27.71
N LEU A 98 -6.90 15.71 -26.91
CA LEU A 98 -5.88 15.83 -25.87
C LEU A 98 -6.14 14.91 -24.67
N SER A 99 -7.38 14.80 -24.20
CA SER A 99 -7.72 13.87 -23.11
C SER A 99 -7.48 12.42 -23.49
N PHE A 100 -7.78 12.06 -24.71
CA PHE A 100 -7.55 10.70 -25.20
C PHE A 100 -6.05 10.40 -25.27
N GLU A 101 -5.25 11.29 -25.86
CA GLU A 101 -3.80 11.11 -25.94
C GLU A 101 -3.15 11.12 -24.55
N PHE A 102 -3.58 12.02 -23.65
CA PHE A 102 -3.10 12.02 -22.26
C PHE A 102 -3.40 10.69 -21.57
N SER A 103 -4.65 10.21 -21.64
CA SER A 103 -5.05 8.93 -21.05
C SER A 103 -4.25 7.76 -21.61
N LYS A 104 -3.98 7.76 -22.92
CA LYS A 104 -3.17 6.74 -23.59
C LYS A 104 -1.72 6.73 -23.09
N HIS A 105 -1.09 7.90 -22.99
CA HIS A 105 0.27 8.00 -22.49
C HIS A 105 0.36 7.66 -21.00
N LEU A 106 -0.62 8.08 -20.22
CA LEU A 106 -0.68 7.74 -18.80
C LEU A 106 -0.87 6.23 -18.59
N HIS A 107 -1.75 5.60 -19.37
CA HIS A 107 -1.92 4.15 -19.37
C HIS A 107 -0.62 3.41 -19.73
N THR A 108 0.09 3.89 -20.76
CA THR A 108 1.40 3.34 -21.13
C THR A 108 2.40 3.46 -19.99
N LEU A 109 2.47 4.60 -19.32
CA LEU A 109 3.35 4.83 -18.17
C LEU A 109 3.02 3.91 -17.00
N VAL A 110 1.74 3.71 -16.69
CA VAL A 110 1.29 2.76 -15.67
C VAL A 110 1.78 1.34 -15.98
N ASN A 111 1.63 0.90 -17.23
CA ASN A 111 2.12 -0.42 -17.64
C ASN A 111 3.66 -0.54 -17.60
N PHE A 112 4.41 0.55 -17.85
CA PHE A 112 5.86 0.56 -17.63
C PHE A 112 6.22 0.39 -16.15
N PHE A 113 5.53 1.09 -15.24
CA PHE A 113 5.76 0.89 -13.81
C PHE A 113 5.45 -0.55 -13.38
N ILE A 114 4.37 -1.14 -13.88
CA ILE A 114 3.99 -2.53 -13.56
C ILE A 114 5.06 -3.53 -13.99
N LYS A 115 5.74 -3.27 -15.11
CA LYS A 115 6.84 -4.08 -15.62
C LYS A 115 8.18 -3.83 -14.92
N GLY A 116 8.25 -2.89 -14.00
CA GLY A 116 9.51 -2.46 -13.40
C GLY A 116 10.39 -1.61 -14.32
N GLU A 117 9.84 -1.14 -15.45
CA GLU A 117 10.55 -0.39 -16.49
C GLU A 117 10.49 1.14 -16.28
N GLY A 118 9.98 1.60 -15.13
CA GLY A 118 9.84 3.03 -14.79
C GLY A 118 11.17 3.78 -14.57
N GLY A 119 12.31 3.16 -14.87
CA GLY A 119 13.63 3.72 -14.66
C GLY A 119 14.02 3.76 -13.19
N ASN A 120 14.77 4.79 -12.79
CA ASN A 120 15.19 4.93 -11.40
C ASN A 120 13.97 5.11 -10.48
N ALA A 121 13.70 4.10 -9.67
CA ALA A 121 12.58 4.07 -8.74
C ALA A 121 12.61 5.26 -7.75
N ASP A 122 13.78 5.72 -7.33
CA ASP A 122 13.95 6.84 -6.38
C ASP A 122 13.29 8.15 -6.85
N LEU A 123 13.02 8.27 -8.15
CA LEU A 123 12.31 9.44 -8.68
C LEU A 123 10.79 9.40 -8.41
N TRP A 124 10.24 8.22 -8.17
CA TRP A 124 8.80 7.97 -8.16
C TRP A 124 8.26 7.48 -6.82
N ILE A 125 9.06 6.70 -6.07
CA ILE A 125 8.59 5.97 -4.87
C ILE A 125 8.77 6.74 -3.56
N ASN A 126 9.35 7.95 -3.59
CA ASN A 126 9.46 8.78 -2.38
C ASN A 126 8.07 9.16 -1.88
N SER A 127 7.89 9.13 -0.55
CA SER A 127 6.59 9.36 0.06
C SER A 127 6.64 10.56 0.99
N LEU A 128 5.57 11.36 0.95
CA LEU A 128 5.33 12.39 1.95
C LEU A 128 4.88 11.73 3.24
N LEU A 129 5.65 11.91 4.32
CA LEU A 129 5.29 11.39 5.63
C LEU A 129 4.54 12.44 6.44
N ILE A 130 3.37 12.04 6.91
CA ILE A 130 2.56 12.80 7.86
C ILE A 130 2.31 11.98 9.12
N PHE A 131 2.09 12.65 10.24
CA PHE A 131 1.76 11.99 11.50
C PHE A 131 0.34 12.35 11.90
N ILE A 132 -0.44 11.31 12.23
CA ILE A 132 -1.82 11.44 12.70
C ILE A 132 -1.87 10.92 14.14
N GLN A 133 -2.48 11.69 15.04
CA GLN A 133 -2.71 11.26 16.40
C GLN A 133 -3.71 10.11 16.46
N LYS A 134 -3.41 9.07 17.24
CA LYS A 134 -4.35 7.97 17.48
C LYS A 134 -5.54 8.47 18.32
N GLU A 135 -6.71 7.84 18.12
CA GLU A 135 -7.97 8.27 18.77
C GLU A 135 -7.88 8.36 20.31
N ASN A 136 -7.07 7.51 20.92
CA ASN A 136 -6.91 7.46 22.38
C ASN A 136 -5.74 8.31 22.91
N LEU A 137 -5.22 9.26 22.13
CA LEU A 137 -4.02 10.05 22.46
C LEU A 137 -2.78 9.20 22.81
N SER A 138 -2.81 7.90 22.51
CA SER A 138 -1.77 6.91 22.92
C SER A 138 -0.59 6.84 21.95
N GLY A 139 -0.33 7.89 21.18
CA GLY A 139 0.81 7.96 20.28
C GLY A 139 0.45 8.38 18.85
N LEU A 140 1.47 8.41 18.00
CA LEU A 140 1.38 8.84 16.62
C LEU A 140 1.25 7.66 15.66
N ARG A 141 0.55 7.89 14.55
CA ARG A 141 0.50 6.98 13.41
C ARG A 141 1.15 7.66 12.21
N PRO A 142 2.30 7.18 11.74
CA PRO A 142 2.88 7.70 10.51
C PRO A 142 2.07 7.19 9.31
N LEU A 143 1.79 8.09 8.40
CA LEU A 143 1.15 7.78 7.12
C LEU A 143 2.05 8.25 5.99
N ALA A 144 2.51 7.32 5.17
CA ALA A 144 3.31 7.61 3.99
C ALA A 144 2.37 7.82 2.79
N ILE A 145 2.37 9.03 2.24
CA ILE A 145 1.57 9.37 1.08
C ILE A 145 2.45 9.24 -0.15
N ASP A 146 2.23 8.18 -0.90
CA ASP A 146 2.93 7.92 -2.16
C ASP A 146 2.50 8.89 -3.26
N GLU A 147 3.33 9.06 -4.27
CA GLU A 147 3.02 9.85 -5.47
C GLU A 147 1.72 9.37 -6.13
N PRO A 148 0.86 10.28 -6.62
CA PRO A 148 -0.43 9.91 -7.21
C PRO A 148 -0.34 8.92 -8.36
N LEU A 149 0.73 8.99 -9.16
CA LEU A 149 0.96 8.03 -10.24
C LEU A 149 1.27 6.62 -9.71
N ILE A 150 2.01 6.51 -8.63
CA ILE A 150 2.29 5.24 -7.96
C ILE A 150 1.01 4.69 -7.32
N ARG A 151 0.24 5.54 -6.63
CA ARG A 151 -1.07 5.14 -6.08
C ARG A 151 -2.05 4.68 -7.17
N LEU A 152 -2.05 5.35 -8.32
CA LEU A 152 -2.85 4.95 -9.47
C LEU A 152 -2.42 3.57 -9.99
N THR A 153 -1.11 3.36 -10.16
CA THR A 153 -0.55 2.07 -10.58
C THR A 153 -0.92 0.96 -9.59
N SER A 154 -0.72 1.19 -8.30
CA SER A 154 -1.10 0.26 -7.22
C SER A 154 -2.60 -0.07 -7.25
N LYS A 155 -3.48 0.91 -7.54
CA LYS A 155 -4.92 0.66 -7.67
C LYS A 155 -5.27 -0.18 -8.89
N CYS A 156 -4.61 0.05 -10.04
CA CYS A 156 -4.79 -0.77 -11.23
C CYS A 156 -4.38 -2.23 -10.97
N ILE A 157 -3.23 -2.45 -10.35
CA ILE A 157 -2.78 -3.78 -9.97
C ILE A 157 -3.76 -4.42 -8.97
N ASN A 158 -4.18 -3.69 -7.95
CA ASN A 158 -5.09 -4.21 -6.94
C ASN A 158 -6.42 -4.66 -7.56
N GLN A 159 -6.98 -3.87 -8.48
CA GLN A 159 -8.20 -4.26 -9.21
C GLN A 159 -7.99 -5.54 -10.04
N ALA A 160 -6.83 -5.69 -10.66
CA ALA A 160 -6.55 -6.85 -11.52
C ALA A 160 -6.23 -8.15 -10.75
N CYS A 161 -5.68 -8.05 -9.52
CA CYS A 161 -5.09 -9.19 -8.84
C CYS A 161 -5.73 -9.57 -7.51
N SER A 162 -6.38 -8.64 -6.81
CA SER A 162 -6.79 -8.88 -5.42
C SER A 162 -7.70 -10.10 -5.26
N GLU A 163 -8.64 -10.29 -6.15
CA GLU A 163 -9.55 -11.45 -6.10
C GLU A 163 -8.81 -12.77 -6.32
N LYS A 164 -7.94 -12.84 -7.33
CA LYS A 164 -7.12 -14.03 -7.59
C LYS A 164 -6.24 -14.39 -6.39
N VAL A 165 -5.58 -13.38 -5.81
CA VAL A 165 -4.73 -13.57 -4.64
C VAL A 165 -5.56 -13.99 -3.43
N GLY A 166 -6.71 -13.36 -3.20
CA GLY A 166 -7.63 -13.74 -2.13
C GLY A 166 -8.03 -15.20 -2.22
N ILE A 167 -8.41 -15.69 -3.40
CA ILE A 167 -8.77 -17.11 -3.64
C ILE A 167 -7.57 -18.03 -3.38
N ARG A 168 -6.38 -17.66 -3.84
CA ARG A 168 -5.15 -18.48 -3.68
C ARG A 168 -4.67 -18.56 -2.23
N LEU A 169 -4.88 -17.52 -1.43
CA LEU A 169 -4.55 -17.47 -0.02
C LEU A 169 -5.63 -18.09 0.89
N GLY A 170 -6.85 -18.34 0.38
CA GLY A 170 -7.90 -19.00 1.15
C GLY A 170 -7.55 -20.43 1.53
N PRO A 171 -8.11 -20.97 2.62
CA PRO A 171 -9.11 -20.37 3.52
C PRO A 171 -8.51 -19.64 4.74
N THR A 172 -7.24 -19.31 4.75
CA THR A 172 -6.53 -18.74 5.91
C THR A 172 -6.60 -17.21 5.96
N GLN A 173 -6.97 -16.56 4.86
CA GLN A 173 -7.03 -15.11 4.74
C GLN A 173 -8.38 -14.67 4.13
N PHE A 174 -9.09 -13.72 4.81
CA PHE A 174 -10.40 -13.19 4.41
C PHE A 174 -10.43 -11.65 4.32
N GLY A 175 -9.35 -10.98 4.61
CA GLY A 175 -9.28 -9.51 4.66
C GLY A 175 -9.07 -8.83 3.30
N VAL A 176 -8.48 -9.53 2.33
CA VAL A 176 -8.11 -8.98 1.03
C VAL A 176 -8.63 -9.87 -0.09
N GLY A 177 -9.27 -9.27 -1.09
CA GLY A 177 -9.75 -9.95 -2.29
C GLY A 177 -10.92 -10.91 -2.08
N ILE A 178 -11.45 -11.04 -0.88
CA ILE A 178 -12.60 -11.88 -0.55
C ILE A 178 -13.82 -11.02 -0.25
N LYS A 179 -14.80 -11.10 -1.12
CA LYS A 179 -16.07 -10.40 -0.92
C LYS A 179 -16.77 -10.96 0.33
N TRP A 180 -17.21 -10.05 1.21
CA TRP A 180 -17.88 -10.41 2.49
C TRP A 180 -16.98 -11.21 3.46
N GLY A 181 -15.64 -11.14 3.28
CA GLY A 181 -14.71 -11.91 4.11
C GLY A 181 -14.79 -11.58 5.60
N CYS A 182 -14.93 -10.30 5.96
CA CYS A 182 -15.07 -9.87 7.36
C CYS A 182 -16.37 -10.40 7.99
N GLU A 183 -17.46 -10.32 7.27
CA GLU A 183 -18.76 -10.84 7.71
C GLU A 183 -18.72 -12.35 7.89
N PHE A 184 -18.09 -13.05 6.96
CA PHE A 184 -17.89 -14.51 7.08
C PHE A 184 -17.13 -14.87 8.36
N VAL A 185 -16.02 -14.19 8.64
CA VAL A 185 -15.23 -14.41 9.86
C VAL A 185 -16.04 -14.11 11.12
N CYS A 186 -16.80 -13.01 11.14
CA CYS A 186 -17.65 -12.66 12.27
C CYS A 186 -18.73 -13.73 12.54
N HIS A 187 -19.44 -14.18 11.50
CA HIS A 187 -20.46 -15.22 11.63
C HIS A 187 -19.86 -16.55 12.08
N THR A 188 -18.77 -16.97 11.48
CA THR A 188 -18.07 -18.21 11.86
C THR A 188 -17.64 -18.19 13.32
N ASN A 189 -17.02 -17.07 13.76
CA ASN A 189 -16.62 -16.91 15.15
C ASN A 189 -17.83 -16.95 16.10
N SER A 190 -18.95 -16.31 15.74
CA SER A 190 -20.17 -16.36 16.56
C SER A 190 -20.70 -17.77 16.73
N MET A 191 -20.75 -18.55 15.63
CA MET A 191 -21.16 -19.95 15.67
C MET A 191 -20.24 -20.80 16.55
N TRP A 192 -18.92 -20.58 16.47
CA TRP A 192 -17.96 -21.31 17.30
C TRP A 192 -18.08 -20.95 18.78
N VAL A 193 -18.29 -19.68 19.09
CA VAL A 193 -18.54 -19.22 20.47
C VAL A 193 -19.80 -19.88 21.03
N GLU A 194 -20.91 -19.92 20.28
CA GLU A 194 -22.13 -20.60 20.70
C GLU A 194 -21.92 -22.09 20.94
N GLU A 195 -21.16 -22.76 20.06
CA GLU A 195 -20.87 -24.19 20.21
C GLU A 195 -20.06 -24.46 21.50
N ILE A 196 -19.05 -23.62 21.79
CA ILE A 196 -18.26 -23.72 23.03
C ILE A 196 -19.15 -23.53 24.26
N PHE A 197 -20.05 -22.54 24.25
CA PHE A 197 -20.95 -22.29 25.37
C PHE A 197 -21.97 -23.42 25.58
N LYS A 198 -22.44 -24.05 24.50
CA LYS A 198 -23.37 -25.20 24.57
C LYS A 198 -22.69 -26.49 25.06
N ASN A 199 -21.37 -26.61 24.87
CA ASN A 199 -20.58 -27.76 25.26
C ASN A 199 -19.45 -27.40 26.25
N PRO A 200 -19.73 -27.31 27.56
CA PRO A 200 -18.74 -26.91 28.55
C PRO A 200 -17.49 -27.81 28.61
N ASN A 201 -17.60 -29.04 28.13
CA ASN A 201 -16.50 -30.00 28.03
C ASN A 201 -15.75 -29.96 26.68
N SER A 202 -16.02 -28.97 25.86
CA SER A 202 -15.32 -28.76 24.60
C SER A 202 -13.86 -28.37 24.86
N ASN A 203 -12.92 -29.08 24.21
CA ASN A 203 -11.49 -28.72 24.23
C ASN A 203 -11.14 -27.64 23.18
N LYS A 204 -12.14 -26.92 22.65
CA LYS A 204 -11.94 -25.84 21.66
C LYS A 204 -11.56 -24.54 22.35
N ILE A 205 -10.60 -23.86 21.79
CA ILE A 205 -10.17 -22.52 22.23
C ILE A 205 -10.17 -21.57 21.04
N ILE A 206 -10.42 -20.29 21.30
CA ILE A 206 -10.27 -19.21 20.33
C ILE A 206 -9.12 -18.32 20.81
N ILE A 207 -8.10 -18.17 19.95
CA ILE A 207 -6.95 -17.30 20.24
C ILE A 207 -7.03 -16.11 19.30
N ARG A 208 -7.06 -14.90 19.86
CA ARG A 208 -6.95 -13.66 19.10
C ARG A 208 -5.52 -13.14 19.20
N LEU A 209 -4.88 -12.96 18.06
CA LEU A 209 -3.53 -12.38 17.97
C LEU A 209 -3.63 -11.01 17.29
N ASP A 210 -2.94 -10.03 17.86
CA ASP A 210 -2.77 -8.71 17.25
C ASP A 210 -1.27 -8.41 17.11
N LYS A 211 -0.85 -8.03 15.91
CA LYS A 211 0.56 -7.80 15.60
C LYS A 211 0.88 -6.31 15.65
N LYS A 212 1.82 -5.95 16.52
CA LYS A 212 2.31 -4.57 16.61
C LYS A 212 3.05 -4.21 15.31
N ASN A 213 2.74 -3.03 14.75
CA ASN A 213 3.37 -2.49 13.53
C ASN A 213 3.35 -3.45 12.31
N ALA A 214 2.27 -4.19 12.14
CA ALA A 214 2.16 -5.27 11.17
C ALA A 214 2.70 -4.90 9.78
N PHE A 215 2.24 -3.78 9.20
CA PHE A 215 2.64 -3.35 7.86
C PHE A 215 4.13 -3.00 7.76
N ASN A 216 4.68 -2.29 8.72
CA ASN A 216 6.06 -1.81 8.66
C ASN A 216 7.09 -2.88 9.08
N SER A 217 6.65 -3.99 9.71
CA SER A 217 7.56 -4.98 10.29
C SER A 217 7.65 -6.29 9.52
N ILE A 218 6.79 -6.52 8.52
CA ILE A 218 6.88 -7.74 7.72
C ILE A 218 8.14 -7.72 6.84
N PRO A 219 8.97 -8.78 6.83
CA PRO A 219 10.15 -8.79 5.98
C PRO A 219 9.79 -8.72 4.48
N ARG A 220 10.43 -7.83 3.73
CA ARG A 220 10.23 -7.75 2.27
C ARG A 220 10.61 -9.03 1.55
N ALA A 221 11.60 -9.76 2.06
CA ALA A 221 11.95 -11.09 1.56
C ALA A 221 10.78 -12.09 1.69
N ALA A 222 10.03 -12.06 2.80
CA ALA A 222 8.84 -12.90 2.97
C ALA A 222 7.73 -12.49 1.99
N ILE A 223 7.53 -11.19 1.76
CA ILE A 223 6.58 -10.70 0.76
C ILE A 223 6.96 -11.20 -0.63
N ARG A 224 8.25 -11.07 -1.00
CA ARG A 224 8.77 -11.51 -2.31
C ARG A 224 8.56 -13.02 -2.51
N ARG A 225 8.84 -13.85 -1.49
CA ARG A 225 8.54 -15.29 -1.55
C ARG A 225 7.06 -15.58 -1.71
N GLY A 226 6.20 -14.86 -0.98
CA GLY A 226 4.74 -14.96 -1.13
C GLY A 226 4.26 -14.57 -2.53
N ILE A 227 4.85 -13.52 -3.13
CA ILE A 227 4.58 -13.13 -4.52
C ILE A 227 4.97 -14.25 -5.48
N LEU A 228 6.18 -14.78 -5.38
CA LEU A 228 6.65 -15.88 -6.23
C LEU A 228 5.74 -17.11 -6.14
N LYS A 229 5.22 -17.42 -4.96
CA LYS A 229 4.35 -18.57 -4.71
C LYS A 229 2.93 -18.37 -5.25
N HIS A 230 2.35 -17.18 -5.04
CA HIS A 230 0.91 -16.96 -5.25
C HIS A 230 0.56 -16.02 -6.41
N CYS A 231 1.42 -15.07 -6.75
CA CYS A 231 1.14 -14.07 -7.79
C CYS A 231 2.45 -13.56 -8.43
N PRO A 232 3.23 -14.47 -9.08
CA PRO A 232 4.55 -14.12 -9.62
C PRO A 232 4.52 -12.96 -10.62
N GLU A 233 3.39 -12.73 -11.27
CA GLU A 233 3.18 -11.61 -12.18
C GLU A 233 3.32 -10.21 -11.52
N LEU A 234 3.36 -10.13 -10.17
CA LEU A 234 3.61 -8.88 -9.41
C LEU A 234 5.10 -8.63 -9.12
N LEU A 235 5.96 -9.59 -9.43
CA LEU A 235 7.35 -9.58 -9.00
C LEU A 235 8.09 -8.34 -9.46
N TRP A 236 7.99 -7.99 -10.75
CA TRP A 236 8.70 -6.86 -11.35
C TRP A 236 8.30 -5.52 -10.71
N TYR A 237 7.00 -5.32 -10.49
CA TYR A 237 6.52 -4.14 -9.80
C TYR A 237 7.02 -4.08 -8.36
N PHE A 238 6.96 -5.20 -7.64
CA PHE A 238 7.41 -5.26 -6.26
C PHE A 238 8.91 -4.99 -6.15
N ASP A 239 9.73 -5.66 -6.95
CA ASP A 239 11.19 -5.48 -6.93
C ASP A 239 11.56 -4.04 -7.31
N TRP A 240 10.87 -3.43 -8.27
CA TRP A 240 11.07 -2.03 -8.63
C TRP A 240 10.64 -1.06 -7.52
N SER A 241 9.48 -1.26 -6.92
CA SER A 241 8.88 -0.30 -5.99
C SER A 241 9.28 -0.50 -4.53
N TYR A 242 9.75 -1.70 -4.16
CA TYR A 242 10.16 -2.09 -2.80
C TYR A 242 11.57 -2.69 -2.72
N GLY A 243 12.25 -2.87 -3.84
CA GLY A 243 13.61 -3.41 -3.91
C GLY A 243 14.68 -2.47 -3.36
N SER A 244 14.39 -1.18 -3.25
CA SER A 244 15.26 -0.18 -2.66
C SER A 244 14.62 0.51 -1.46
N CYS A 245 15.44 1.29 -0.73
CA CYS A 245 14.96 2.10 0.38
C CYS A 245 14.15 3.29 -0.14
N THR A 246 12.94 3.48 0.34
CA THR A 246 12.10 4.63 -0.01
C THR A 246 12.35 5.78 0.96
N ARG A 247 12.65 6.98 0.45
CA ARG A 247 12.79 8.17 1.29
C ARG A 247 11.43 8.59 1.83
N LEU A 248 11.40 8.86 3.12
CA LEU A 248 10.24 9.44 3.81
C LEU A 248 10.53 10.91 4.09
N VAL A 249 9.78 11.78 3.43
CA VAL A 249 10.03 13.21 3.36
C VAL A 249 8.92 13.95 4.09
N LEU A 250 9.27 14.87 4.96
CA LEU A 250 8.32 15.76 5.63
C LEU A 250 7.89 16.89 4.70
N ILE A 251 6.80 17.58 5.06
CA ILE A 251 6.21 18.66 4.25
C ILE A 251 7.17 19.83 3.98
N ASN A 252 8.16 20.02 4.84
CA ASN A 252 9.22 21.01 4.69
C ASN A 252 10.38 20.57 3.78
N GLY A 253 10.28 19.35 3.20
CA GLY A 253 11.31 18.77 2.35
C GLY A 253 12.43 18.02 3.11
N PHE A 254 12.38 17.96 4.44
CA PHE A 254 13.37 17.23 5.23
C PHE A 254 13.15 15.73 5.11
N VAL A 255 14.22 14.98 4.81
CA VAL A 255 14.20 13.51 4.81
C VAL A 255 14.39 13.04 6.24
N ILE A 256 13.31 12.52 6.86
CA ILE A 256 13.37 12.02 8.24
C ILE A 256 14.02 10.63 8.32
N GLY A 257 13.91 9.85 7.27
CA GLY A 257 14.49 8.51 7.21
C GLY A 257 14.02 7.73 5.99
N PHE A 258 14.13 6.40 6.08
CA PHE A 258 13.87 5.50 4.96
C PHE A 258 12.90 4.39 5.37
N SER A 259 11.96 4.05 4.48
CA SER A 259 11.21 2.81 4.56
C SER A 259 12.04 1.70 3.94
N GLN A 260 12.58 0.85 4.78
CA GLN A 260 13.49 -0.24 4.37
C GLN A 260 12.85 -1.62 4.54
N ASN A 261 11.86 -1.73 5.42
CA ASN A 261 11.16 -2.97 5.72
C ASN A 261 9.65 -2.81 5.55
N GLY A 262 8.94 -3.92 5.47
CA GLY A 262 7.50 -3.93 5.34
C GLY A 262 6.95 -3.22 4.10
N VAL A 263 5.68 -2.84 4.19
CA VAL A 263 4.96 -2.11 3.16
C VAL A 263 4.65 -0.69 3.63
N ARG A 264 4.60 0.26 2.70
CA ARG A 264 4.27 1.65 3.02
C ARG A 264 2.81 1.76 3.48
N GLN A 265 2.62 2.42 4.62
CA GLN A 265 1.30 2.62 5.19
C GLN A 265 0.57 3.75 4.45
N GLY A 266 -0.11 3.43 3.39
CA GLY A 266 -0.80 4.35 2.46
C GLY A 266 -0.76 3.83 1.03
N ASP A 267 0.09 2.83 0.74
CA ASP A 267 0.06 2.13 -0.54
C ASP A 267 -1.22 1.29 -0.67
N PRO A 268 -2.02 1.47 -1.74
CA PRO A 268 -3.20 0.64 -2.01
C PRO A 268 -2.91 -0.87 -2.10
N LEU A 269 -1.69 -1.26 -2.44
CA LEU A 269 -1.24 -2.67 -2.46
C LEU A 269 -0.70 -3.15 -1.12
N GLY A 270 -0.49 -2.28 -0.15
CA GLY A 270 0.04 -2.62 1.16
C GLY A 270 -0.66 -3.82 1.81
N PRO A 271 -2.00 -3.85 1.90
CA PRO A 271 -2.73 -4.98 2.47
C PRO A 271 -2.48 -6.30 1.71
N LEU A 272 -2.44 -6.25 0.37
CA LEU A 272 -2.21 -7.44 -0.47
C LEU A 272 -0.79 -8.00 -0.27
N PHE A 273 0.21 -7.15 -0.32
CA PHE A 273 1.60 -7.55 -0.07
C PHE A 273 1.81 -8.06 1.36
N TYR A 274 1.16 -7.42 2.33
CA TYR A 274 1.20 -7.90 3.71
C TYR A 274 0.63 -9.33 3.83
N CYS A 275 -0.51 -9.61 3.22
CA CYS A 275 -1.13 -10.94 3.25
C CYS A 275 -0.24 -12.00 2.59
N LEU A 276 0.39 -11.67 1.45
CA LEU A 276 1.33 -12.57 0.77
C LEU A 276 2.55 -12.91 1.65
N GLY A 277 3.13 -11.89 2.30
CA GLY A 277 4.26 -12.10 3.20
C GLY A 277 3.86 -12.84 4.48
N LEU A 278 2.67 -12.57 5.02
CA LEU A 278 2.17 -13.24 6.22
C LEU A 278 1.92 -14.73 5.97
N ASP A 279 1.36 -15.10 4.82
CA ASP A 279 1.19 -16.52 4.42
C ASP A 279 2.53 -17.27 4.42
N THR A 280 3.58 -16.65 3.90
CA THR A 280 4.92 -17.22 3.93
C THR A 280 5.41 -17.44 5.35
N VAL A 281 5.32 -16.42 6.22
CA VAL A 281 5.78 -16.52 7.61
C VAL A 281 5.00 -17.58 8.40
N ILE A 282 3.68 -17.67 8.19
CA ILE A 282 2.85 -18.68 8.88
C ILE A 282 3.15 -20.08 8.34
N SER A 283 3.42 -20.22 7.05
CA SER A 283 3.70 -21.53 6.43
C SER A 283 5.08 -22.09 6.78
N GLU A 284 6.02 -21.22 7.17
CA GLU A 284 7.38 -21.58 7.58
C GLU A 284 7.50 -21.82 9.11
N ALA A 285 6.48 -21.48 9.91
CA ALA A 285 6.44 -21.63 11.36
C ALA A 285 5.86 -22.98 11.80
#